data_668257771efd643f510bb836445c5e62
#
_entry.id   668257771efd643f510bb836445c5e62
#
_cell.length_a   1.000
_cell.length_b   1.000
_cell.length_c   1.000
_cell.angle_alpha   90.00
_cell.angle_beta   90.00
_cell.angle_gamma   90.00
#
_symmetry.space_group_name_H-M   'P 1'
#
loop_
_entity.id
_entity.type
_entity.pdbx_description
1 polymer ?
#
loop_
_entity_poly.entity_id
_entity_poly.type
_entity_poly.pdbx_seq_one_letter_code
_entity_poly.pdbx_strand_id
1 'polypeptide(L)'
;MEWKEVRLGDVCEIFGRIGFRGYTTNDLVDTPKEGAISLSPKNIINGELNLEQCTYIKWDKYYESPEIMINPNEIVITKTGSSVGRTTFVRRVVHPMTLNPQLVVLKNISENAEFLSYYIKSALFQSVLKSIVVGSAIPTLSQKNLANLKINVPKEVDDQRRIASILSSLDRKIELNNKINADLEEMAQAIFKNWFVDFEPFKDGKFVDSELGMIPEGWKVGRLTEIASYMNGLAMQKYPPENNEDSLPVLKIKELGQGFCGTDSDRCSCNIKDECKIHNGDVIFSWSGTLLVDVWCGGDCGLNQHLFKVTSNDYPKWFYYYWTKHHLQEFIHIAKDKAVTMGHIKRGHLEEAMVAIPDDVSMEKAHELFEPILSKMISLRLESSRLSTLRDTLLPRLMSGEIEVPE
;
A
#
# COMPACT_ATOMS: atom_id res chain seq x y z
N MET A 1 25.62 -25.34 0.68
CA MET A 1 24.29 -25.54 1.29
C MET A 1 23.62 -26.75 0.65
N GLU A 2 23.24 -27.80 1.43
CA GLU A 2 22.57 -28.99 0.91
C GLU A 2 21.05 -28.87 1.07
N TRP A 3 20.30 -29.36 0.10
CA TRP A 3 18.82 -29.32 0.08
C TRP A 3 18.22 -30.71 0.24
N LYS A 4 17.01 -30.79 0.83
CA LYS A 4 16.19 -32.01 0.95
C LYS A 4 14.79 -31.74 0.38
N GLU A 5 14.21 -32.74 -0.30
CA GLU A 5 12.80 -32.73 -0.69
C GLU A 5 11.97 -33.34 0.43
N VAL A 6 10.93 -32.61 0.88
CA VAL A 6 9.99 -33.07 1.91
C VAL A 6 8.56 -32.74 1.47
N ARG A 7 7.56 -33.40 2.05
CA ARG A 7 6.17 -32.97 1.88
C ARG A 7 5.84 -31.87 2.88
N LEU A 8 5.00 -30.92 2.49
CA LEU A 8 4.59 -29.85 3.41
C LEU A 8 3.94 -30.40 4.68
N GLY A 9 3.11 -31.46 4.57
CA GLY A 9 2.47 -32.09 5.71
C GLY A 9 3.40 -32.91 6.60
N ASP A 10 4.66 -33.16 6.17
CA ASP A 10 5.66 -33.83 7.03
C ASP A 10 6.37 -32.78 7.93
N VAL A 11 6.28 -31.50 7.61
CA VAL A 11 6.97 -30.41 8.33
C VAL A 11 6.02 -29.45 9.04
N CYS A 12 4.72 -29.59 8.87
CA CYS A 12 3.71 -28.80 9.59
C CYS A 12 2.35 -29.50 9.63
N GLU A 13 1.51 -29.09 10.56
CA GLU A 13 0.10 -29.46 10.61
C GLU A 13 -0.75 -28.40 9.96
N ILE A 14 -1.79 -28.79 9.20
CA ILE A 14 -2.64 -27.89 8.44
C ILE A 14 -4.07 -27.93 8.97
N PHE A 15 -4.53 -26.83 9.54
CA PHE A 15 -5.88 -26.72 10.09
C PHE A 15 -6.71 -25.67 9.35
N GLY A 16 -8.00 -25.93 9.28
CA GLY A 16 -9.00 -24.99 8.77
C GLY A 16 -10.33 -25.21 9.48
N ARG A 17 -11.17 -24.20 9.49
CA ARG A 17 -12.47 -24.31 10.18
C ARG A 17 -13.28 -25.46 9.59
N ILE A 18 -13.76 -26.33 10.48
CA ILE A 18 -14.58 -27.52 10.12
C ILE A 18 -16.01 -27.04 9.87
N GLY A 19 -16.66 -27.54 8.81
CA GLY A 19 -17.96 -27.04 8.36
C GLY A 19 -19.07 -27.04 9.41
N PHE A 20 -19.15 -28.08 10.25
CA PHE A 20 -20.16 -28.15 11.32
C PHE A 20 -19.86 -27.22 12.53
N ARG A 21 -18.64 -26.67 12.63
CA ARG A 21 -18.24 -25.60 13.56
C ARG A 21 -18.18 -24.24 12.88
N GLY A 22 -18.92 -24.08 11.79
CA GLY A 22 -19.07 -22.79 11.12
C GLY A 22 -19.75 -21.78 12.04
N TYR A 23 -19.73 -20.53 11.62
CA TYR A 23 -20.46 -19.44 12.27
C TYR A 23 -21.38 -18.73 11.27
N THR A 24 -22.42 -18.10 11.80
CA THR A 24 -23.43 -17.36 11.05
C THR A 24 -23.36 -15.86 11.41
N THR A 25 -24.20 -15.04 10.79
CA THR A 25 -24.35 -13.63 11.16
C THR A 25 -24.74 -13.41 12.62
N ASN A 26 -25.45 -14.35 13.25
CA ASN A 26 -25.84 -14.28 14.67
C ASN A 26 -24.65 -14.47 15.63
N ASP A 27 -23.56 -14.99 15.14
CA ASP A 27 -22.32 -15.21 15.90
C ASP A 27 -21.35 -14.04 15.76
N LEU A 28 -21.68 -13.04 14.92
CA LEU A 28 -20.88 -11.84 14.75
C LEU A 28 -21.14 -10.85 15.88
N VAL A 29 -20.13 -10.07 16.20
CA VAL A 29 -20.17 -8.96 17.16
C VAL A 29 -19.42 -7.75 16.58
N ASP A 30 -19.72 -6.56 17.11
CA ASP A 30 -19.25 -5.32 16.49
C ASP A 30 -17.91 -4.84 17.03
N THR A 31 -17.52 -5.29 18.22
CA THR A 31 -16.34 -4.75 18.89
C THR A 31 -15.34 -5.84 19.32
N PRO A 32 -14.04 -5.50 19.40
CA PRO A 32 -13.02 -6.45 19.88
C PRO A 32 -13.23 -6.86 21.36
N LYS A 33 -13.99 -6.12 22.14
CA LYS A 33 -14.29 -6.50 23.54
C LYS A 33 -15.22 -7.71 23.61
N GLU A 34 -16.11 -7.84 22.64
CA GLU A 34 -17.16 -8.86 22.61
C GLU A 34 -16.72 -10.16 21.94
N GLY A 35 -15.58 -10.16 21.23
CA GLY A 35 -15.16 -11.36 20.52
C GLY A 35 -13.76 -11.29 19.93
N ALA A 36 -13.39 -12.38 19.28
CA ALA A 36 -12.11 -12.57 18.60
C ALA A 36 -12.21 -12.18 17.12
N ILE A 37 -11.09 -11.78 16.51
CA ILE A 37 -11.01 -11.51 15.07
C ILE A 37 -11.21 -12.82 14.29
N SER A 38 -12.14 -12.83 13.35
CA SER A 38 -12.27 -13.87 12.34
C SER A 38 -11.55 -13.43 11.07
N LEU A 39 -10.31 -13.89 10.91
CA LEU A 39 -9.51 -13.60 9.72
C LEU A 39 -10.18 -14.13 8.45
N SER A 40 -10.13 -13.34 7.40
CA SER A 40 -10.64 -13.65 6.07
C SER A 40 -9.62 -13.26 4.99
N PRO A 41 -9.78 -13.66 3.72
CA PRO A 41 -8.83 -13.29 2.67
C PRO A 41 -8.63 -11.78 2.48
N LYS A 42 -9.60 -10.95 2.85
CA LYS A 42 -9.48 -9.47 2.81
C LYS A 42 -8.47 -8.92 3.82
N ASN A 43 -8.16 -9.69 4.87
CA ASN A 43 -7.17 -9.32 5.87
C ASN A 43 -5.73 -9.68 5.44
N ILE A 44 -5.54 -10.31 4.28
CA ILE A 44 -4.22 -10.62 3.72
C ILE A 44 -3.97 -9.69 2.54
N ILE A 45 -3.18 -8.65 2.75
CA ILE A 45 -2.84 -7.64 1.75
C ILE A 45 -1.32 -7.64 1.56
N ASN A 46 -0.86 -7.83 0.33
CA ASN A 46 0.57 -7.85 -0.02
C ASN A 46 1.43 -8.80 0.84
N GLY A 47 0.80 -9.92 1.30
CA GLY A 47 1.49 -10.91 2.14
C GLY A 47 1.59 -10.56 3.62
N GLU A 48 0.96 -9.47 4.06
CA GLU A 48 0.91 -9.02 5.44
C GLU A 48 -0.54 -9.03 5.97
N LEU A 49 -0.70 -9.07 7.30
CA LEU A 49 -1.99 -8.94 7.97
C LEU A 49 -2.40 -7.46 8.04
N ASN A 50 -3.53 -7.13 7.42
CA ASN A 50 -4.22 -5.86 7.62
C ASN A 50 -5.42 -6.08 8.56
N LEU A 51 -5.38 -5.43 9.71
CA LEU A 51 -6.39 -5.52 10.78
C LEU A 51 -7.21 -4.23 10.95
N GLU A 52 -7.18 -3.31 10.00
CA GLU A 52 -7.95 -2.05 10.06
C GLU A 52 -9.46 -2.30 10.00
N GLN A 53 -9.88 -3.29 9.22
CA GLN A 53 -11.28 -3.68 9.08
C GLN A 53 -11.45 -5.17 9.41
N CYS A 54 -11.70 -5.46 10.68
CA CYS A 54 -11.89 -6.81 11.17
C CYS A 54 -13.36 -7.18 11.29
N THR A 55 -13.64 -8.46 11.11
CA THR A 55 -14.91 -9.09 11.52
C THR A 55 -14.64 -9.78 12.85
N TYR A 56 -15.51 -9.59 13.84
CA TYR A 56 -15.38 -10.22 15.15
C TYR A 56 -16.43 -11.29 15.33
N ILE A 57 -16.07 -12.40 15.99
CA ILE A 57 -16.99 -13.47 16.37
C ILE A 57 -17.00 -13.64 17.88
N LYS A 58 -18.14 -14.05 18.43
CA LYS A 58 -18.34 -14.29 19.87
C LYS A 58 -17.25 -15.21 20.45
N TRP A 59 -16.93 -15.01 21.72
CA TRP A 59 -15.90 -15.76 22.42
C TRP A 59 -16.18 -17.26 22.46
N ASP A 60 -17.42 -17.69 22.62
CA ASP A 60 -17.81 -19.10 22.59
C ASP A 60 -17.46 -19.76 21.25
N LYS A 61 -17.71 -19.06 20.13
CA LYS A 61 -17.32 -19.52 18.77
C LYS A 61 -15.82 -19.53 18.55
N TYR A 62 -15.08 -18.65 19.20
CA TYR A 62 -13.63 -18.68 19.20
C TYR A 62 -13.08 -19.90 19.93
N TYR A 63 -13.60 -20.17 21.13
CA TYR A 63 -13.15 -21.30 21.96
C TYR A 63 -13.63 -22.66 21.46
N GLU A 64 -14.66 -22.72 20.62
CA GLU A 64 -15.17 -23.97 20.02
C GLU A 64 -14.13 -24.66 19.10
N SER A 65 -13.18 -23.91 18.54
CA SER A 65 -12.21 -24.40 17.55
C SER A 65 -10.78 -23.99 17.91
N PRO A 66 -10.20 -24.56 18.98
CA PRO A 66 -8.86 -24.20 19.44
C PRO A 66 -7.75 -24.51 18.41
N GLU A 67 -7.96 -25.50 17.54
CA GLU A 67 -7.02 -25.92 16.50
C GLU A 67 -6.74 -24.83 15.46
N ILE A 68 -7.67 -23.86 15.31
CA ILE A 68 -7.53 -22.74 14.35
C ILE A 68 -7.35 -21.38 15.04
N MET A 69 -7.14 -21.35 16.35
CA MET A 69 -6.66 -20.15 17.04
C MET A 69 -5.26 -19.80 16.53
N ILE A 70 -5.03 -18.54 16.22
CA ILE A 70 -3.79 -18.08 15.60
C ILE A 70 -2.77 -17.67 16.66
N ASN A 71 -1.54 -18.14 16.48
CA ASN A 71 -0.39 -17.81 17.33
C ASN A 71 0.75 -17.20 16.50
N PRO A 72 1.71 -16.52 17.13
CA PRO A 72 2.93 -16.10 16.44
C PRO A 72 3.69 -17.26 15.80
N ASN A 73 4.41 -17.00 14.73
CA ASN A 73 5.17 -17.95 13.92
C ASN A 73 4.32 -19.00 13.16
N GLU A 74 3.05 -18.74 13.00
CA GLU A 74 2.16 -19.52 12.15
C GLU A 74 2.01 -18.88 10.77
N ILE A 75 1.62 -19.69 9.77
CA ILE A 75 1.42 -19.24 8.39
C ILE A 75 -0.05 -19.43 8.03
N VAL A 76 -0.70 -18.38 7.56
CA VAL A 76 -2.09 -18.42 7.11
C VAL A 76 -2.15 -18.37 5.59
N ILE A 77 -2.94 -19.26 4.98
CA ILE A 77 -3.08 -19.38 3.51
C ILE A 77 -4.56 -19.30 3.14
N THR A 78 -4.88 -18.55 2.09
CA THR A 78 -6.22 -18.58 1.49
C THR A 78 -6.42 -19.85 0.69
N LYS A 79 -7.42 -20.67 1.09
CA LYS A 79 -7.73 -21.94 0.43
C LYS A 79 -8.88 -21.86 -0.57
N THR A 80 -9.73 -20.82 -0.52
CA THR A 80 -10.94 -20.77 -1.35
C THR A 80 -11.20 -19.33 -1.86
N GLY A 81 -11.61 -19.21 -3.13
CA GLY A 81 -11.98 -17.96 -3.79
C GLY A 81 -10.91 -17.43 -4.73
N SER A 82 -11.14 -16.24 -5.29
CA SER A 82 -10.24 -15.60 -6.28
C SER A 82 -8.83 -15.29 -5.77
N SER A 83 -8.66 -15.29 -4.45
CA SER A 83 -7.38 -15.02 -3.77
C SER A 83 -6.69 -16.29 -3.25
N VAL A 84 -7.06 -17.49 -3.76
CA VAL A 84 -6.39 -18.76 -3.39
C VAL A 84 -4.87 -18.63 -3.55
N GLY A 85 -4.15 -19.10 -2.53
CA GLY A 85 -2.70 -19.04 -2.47
C GLY A 85 -2.14 -17.78 -1.79
N ARG A 86 -2.94 -16.73 -1.56
CA ARG A 86 -2.46 -15.60 -0.75
C ARG A 86 -2.06 -16.08 0.63
N THR A 87 -0.89 -15.65 1.08
CA THR A 87 -0.24 -16.15 2.28
C THR A 87 0.25 -15.01 3.14
N THR A 88 0.17 -15.16 4.46
CA THR A 88 0.79 -14.24 5.42
C THR A 88 1.48 -15.01 6.54
N PHE A 89 2.57 -14.44 7.05
CA PHE A 89 3.28 -14.92 8.23
C PHE A 89 2.86 -14.12 9.45
N VAL A 90 2.42 -14.80 10.51
CA VAL A 90 1.95 -14.16 11.73
C VAL A 90 3.13 -13.85 12.65
N ARG A 91 3.67 -12.64 12.59
CA ARG A 91 4.79 -12.23 13.46
C ARG A 91 4.34 -11.98 14.90
N ARG A 92 3.14 -11.40 15.06
CA ARG A 92 2.56 -11.07 16.39
C ARG A 92 1.04 -11.17 16.35
N VAL A 93 0.47 -11.43 17.51
CA VAL A 93 -0.98 -11.43 17.74
C VAL A 93 -1.32 -10.28 18.66
N VAL A 94 -2.00 -9.27 18.14
CA VAL A 94 -2.39 -8.06 18.90
C VAL A 94 -3.75 -8.20 19.57
N HIS A 95 -4.58 -9.10 19.06
CA HIS A 95 -5.87 -9.47 19.61
C HIS A 95 -6.14 -10.94 19.25
N PRO A 96 -6.86 -11.75 20.07
CA PRO A 96 -7.19 -13.12 19.74
C PRO A 96 -7.81 -13.25 18.34
N MET A 97 -7.27 -14.16 17.54
CA MET A 97 -7.65 -14.35 16.13
C MET A 97 -7.94 -15.81 15.84
N THR A 98 -8.89 -16.05 14.97
CA THR A 98 -9.23 -17.36 14.39
C THR A 98 -9.47 -17.22 12.88
N LEU A 99 -9.73 -18.32 12.20
CA LEU A 99 -9.95 -18.34 10.76
C LEU A 99 -11.43 -18.38 10.39
N ASN A 100 -11.76 -17.71 9.29
CA ASN A 100 -12.99 -18.02 8.57
C ASN A 100 -12.81 -19.30 7.71
N PRO A 101 -13.91 -19.86 7.14
CA PRO A 101 -13.82 -21.09 6.34
C PRO A 101 -12.96 -21.02 5.08
N GLN A 102 -12.60 -19.82 4.60
CA GLN A 102 -11.80 -19.63 3.37
C GLN A 102 -10.30 -19.75 3.60
N LEU A 103 -9.86 -19.83 4.85
CA LEU A 103 -8.45 -19.87 5.23
C LEU A 103 -8.05 -21.22 5.85
N VAL A 104 -6.76 -21.49 5.81
CA VAL A 104 -6.08 -22.52 6.60
C VAL A 104 -4.89 -21.92 7.31
N VAL A 105 -4.48 -22.54 8.41
CA VAL A 105 -3.25 -22.20 9.15
C VAL A 105 -2.31 -23.39 9.18
N LEU A 106 -1.02 -23.13 9.02
CA LEU A 106 0.07 -24.07 9.21
C LEU A 106 0.63 -23.84 10.62
N LYS A 107 0.63 -24.91 11.41
CA LYS A 107 1.05 -24.94 12.82
C LYS A 107 2.13 -25.99 13.04
N ASN A 108 2.74 -25.97 14.22
CA ASN A 108 3.73 -26.96 14.63
C ASN A 108 4.81 -27.19 13.57
N ILE A 109 5.30 -26.05 13.00
CA ILE A 109 6.27 -26.06 11.90
C ILE A 109 7.63 -26.52 12.46
N SER A 110 8.14 -27.64 11.95
CA SER A 110 9.44 -28.22 12.36
C SER A 110 10.65 -27.53 11.72
N GLU A 111 10.47 -26.88 10.59
CA GLU A 111 11.46 -26.10 9.88
C GLU A 111 11.46 -24.62 10.38
N ASN A 112 12.31 -23.76 9.83
CA ASN A 112 12.19 -22.35 10.15
C ASN A 112 10.90 -21.75 9.54
N ALA A 113 9.97 -21.33 10.38
CA ALA A 113 8.65 -20.86 9.94
C ALA A 113 8.71 -19.61 9.06
N GLU A 114 9.62 -18.67 9.33
CA GLU A 114 9.81 -17.47 8.52
C GLU A 114 10.37 -17.82 7.13
N PHE A 115 11.35 -18.73 7.05
CA PHE A 115 11.84 -19.30 5.78
C PHE A 115 10.70 -19.95 5.00
N LEU A 116 9.94 -20.84 5.65
CA LEU A 116 8.82 -21.53 5.01
C LEU A 116 7.78 -20.55 4.47
N SER A 117 7.54 -19.43 5.17
CA SER A 117 6.63 -18.40 4.71
C SER A 117 7.11 -17.74 3.41
N TYR A 118 8.40 -17.44 3.27
CA TYR A 118 8.99 -16.93 2.04
C TYR A 118 8.97 -17.97 0.92
N TYR A 119 9.26 -19.23 1.24
CA TYR A 119 9.17 -20.30 0.26
C TYR A 119 7.76 -20.40 -0.33
N ILE A 120 6.72 -20.37 0.53
CA ILE A 120 5.32 -20.44 0.12
C ILE A 120 4.92 -19.19 -0.70
N LYS A 121 5.45 -18.01 -0.40
CA LYS A 121 5.22 -16.78 -1.17
C LYS A 121 5.95 -16.79 -2.52
N SER A 122 6.99 -17.60 -2.71
CA SER A 122 7.79 -17.62 -3.94
C SER A 122 6.99 -18.02 -5.17
N ALA A 123 7.36 -17.48 -6.34
CA ALA A 123 6.74 -17.83 -7.62
C ALA A 123 6.82 -19.34 -7.92
N LEU A 124 7.90 -19.99 -7.49
CA LEU A 124 8.11 -21.43 -7.61
C LEU A 124 6.97 -22.21 -6.92
N PHE A 125 6.75 -21.96 -5.63
CA PHE A 125 5.69 -22.64 -4.89
C PHE A 125 4.30 -22.26 -5.38
N GLN A 126 4.06 -20.98 -5.67
CA GLN A 126 2.77 -20.47 -6.16
C GLN A 126 2.38 -21.08 -7.51
N SER A 127 3.34 -21.37 -8.39
CA SER A 127 3.06 -22.06 -9.67
C SER A 127 2.60 -23.51 -9.45
N VAL A 128 3.27 -24.25 -8.54
CA VAL A 128 2.88 -25.60 -8.17
C VAL A 128 1.52 -25.62 -7.45
N LEU A 129 1.29 -24.66 -6.55
CA LEU A 129 0.03 -24.54 -5.82
C LEU A 129 -1.15 -24.31 -6.79
N LYS A 130 -0.98 -23.46 -7.80
CA LYS A 130 -2.01 -23.23 -8.83
C LYS A 130 -2.38 -24.48 -9.61
N SER A 131 -1.45 -25.40 -9.83
CA SER A 131 -1.69 -26.65 -10.57
C SER A 131 -2.59 -27.65 -9.82
N ILE A 132 -2.70 -27.53 -8.51
CA ILE A 132 -3.51 -28.41 -7.65
C ILE A 132 -4.83 -27.77 -7.18
N VAL A 133 -5.09 -26.51 -7.55
CA VAL A 133 -6.35 -25.85 -7.28
C VAL A 133 -7.44 -26.43 -8.16
N VAL A 134 -8.58 -26.77 -7.57
CA VAL A 134 -9.73 -27.40 -8.24
C VAL A 134 -10.91 -26.45 -8.22
N GLY A 135 -11.71 -26.48 -9.28
CA GLY A 135 -12.95 -25.70 -9.41
C GLY A 135 -12.78 -24.46 -10.28
N SER A 136 -13.52 -24.41 -11.39
CA SER A 136 -13.50 -23.29 -12.33
C SER A 136 -14.29 -22.07 -11.86
N ALA A 137 -15.40 -22.29 -11.14
CA ALA A 137 -16.26 -21.22 -10.63
C ALA A 137 -15.77 -20.67 -9.28
N ILE A 138 -15.35 -21.56 -8.37
CA ILE A 138 -14.79 -21.18 -7.06
C ILE A 138 -13.49 -21.99 -6.86
N PRO A 139 -12.34 -21.41 -7.18
CA PRO A 139 -11.06 -22.07 -6.95
C PRO A 139 -10.92 -22.53 -5.51
N THR A 140 -10.59 -23.81 -5.29
CA THR A 140 -10.47 -24.39 -3.96
C THR A 140 -9.22 -25.26 -3.85
N LEU A 141 -8.49 -25.10 -2.76
CA LEU A 141 -7.31 -25.85 -2.39
C LEU A 141 -7.67 -26.78 -1.22
N SER A 142 -7.62 -28.10 -1.44
CA SER A 142 -7.86 -29.05 -0.35
C SER A 142 -6.65 -29.12 0.60
N GLN A 143 -6.91 -29.25 1.90
CA GLN A 143 -5.84 -29.44 2.90
C GLN A 143 -4.97 -30.65 2.59
N LYS A 144 -5.57 -31.74 2.11
CA LYS A 144 -4.86 -32.96 1.71
C LYS A 144 -3.91 -32.71 0.54
N ASN A 145 -4.35 -31.98 -0.48
CA ASN A 145 -3.50 -31.64 -1.62
C ASN A 145 -2.36 -30.71 -1.19
N LEU A 146 -2.65 -29.73 -0.34
CA LEU A 146 -1.64 -28.83 0.21
C LEU A 146 -0.58 -29.60 1.04
N ALA A 147 -1.01 -30.52 1.90
CA ALA A 147 -0.10 -31.37 2.71
C ALA A 147 0.81 -32.26 1.85
N ASN A 148 0.32 -32.73 0.70
CA ASN A 148 1.08 -33.60 -0.21
C ASN A 148 2.04 -32.84 -1.14
N LEU A 149 2.02 -31.51 -1.13
CA LEU A 149 2.96 -30.73 -1.94
C LEU A 149 4.40 -30.99 -1.49
N LYS A 150 5.25 -31.28 -2.46
CA LYS A 150 6.69 -31.41 -2.25
C LYS A 150 7.32 -30.03 -2.28
N ILE A 151 8.17 -29.79 -1.31
CA ILE A 151 8.95 -28.57 -1.15
C ILE A 151 10.43 -28.93 -0.99
N ASN A 152 11.31 -28.09 -1.51
CA ASN A 152 12.74 -28.21 -1.29
C ASN A 152 13.17 -27.21 -0.21
N VAL A 153 13.80 -27.72 0.82
CA VAL A 153 14.30 -26.89 1.93
C VAL A 153 15.78 -27.20 2.21
N PRO A 154 16.58 -26.23 2.65
CA PRO A 154 17.93 -26.52 3.14
C PRO A 154 17.87 -27.55 4.27
N LYS A 155 18.81 -28.50 4.28
CA LYS A 155 18.88 -29.54 5.32
C LYS A 155 19.05 -28.95 6.71
N GLU A 156 19.96 -27.98 6.83
CA GLU A 156 20.27 -27.32 8.08
C GLU A 156 19.32 -26.15 8.35
N VAL A 157 18.71 -26.14 9.53
CA VAL A 157 17.78 -25.08 9.95
C VAL A 157 18.49 -23.73 10.06
N ASP A 158 19.80 -23.73 10.31
CA ASP A 158 20.60 -22.48 10.36
C ASP A 158 20.76 -21.84 8.99
N ASP A 159 20.84 -22.61 7.90
CA ASP A 159 20.78 -22.09 6.54
C ASP A 159 19.43 -21.43 6.24
N GLN A 160 18.34 -22.08 6.67
CA GLN A 160 17.00 -21.54 6.53
C GLN A 160 16.87 -20.21 7.29
N ARG A 161 17.41 -20.11 8.52
CA ARG A 161 17.42 -18.86 9.30
C ARG A 161 18.19 -17.76 8.60
N ARG A 162 19.36 -18.08 8.02
CA ARG A 162 20.18 -17.09 7.29
C ARG A 162 19.43 -16.54 6.09
N ILE A 163 18.82 -17.41 5.28
CA ILE A 163 17.98 -16.99 4.15
C ILE A 163 16.81 -16.10 4.63
N ALA A 164 16.06 -16.57 5.63
CA ALA A 164 14.95 -15.82 6.19
C ALA A 164 15.37 -14.46 6.75
N SER A 165 16.52 -14.40 7.43
CA SER A 165 17.07 -13.15 8.01
C SER A 165 17.38 -12.10 6.94
N ILE A 166 17.94 -12.50 5.79
CA ILE A 166 18.22 -11.59 4.68
C ILE A 166 16.91 -10.99 4.17
N LEU A 167 15.93 -11.84 3.83
CA LEU A 167 14.65 -11.38 3.26
C LEU A 167 13.83 -10.55 4.27
N SER A 168 13.78 -11.01 5.52
CA SER A 168 13.01 -10.31 6.56
C SER A 168 13.65 -8.99 6.98
N SER A 169 14.97 -8.84 6.86
CA SER A 169 15.63 -7.54 7.09
C SER A 169 15.18 -6.49 6.08
N LEU A 170 15.01 -6.88 4.81
CA LEU A 170 14.48 -6.01 3.76
C LEU A 170 13.02 -5.64 4.03
N ASP A 171 12.17 -6.63 4.35
CA ASP A 171 10.76 -6.38 4.66
C ASP A 171 10.59 -5.48 5.90
N ARG A 172 11.33 -5.72 6.98
CA ARG A 172 11.29 -4.87 8.19
C ARG A 172 11.72 -3.44 7.90
N LYS A 173 12.71 -3.25 7.04
CA LYS A 173 13.16 -1.91 6.64
C LYS A 173 12.09 -1.20 5.82
N ILE A 174 11.43 -1.90 4.89
CA ILE A 174 10.28 -1.37 4.12
C ILE A 174 9.14 -0.98 5.06
N GLU A 175 8.78 -1.86 6.00
CA GLU A 175 7.72 -1.60 6.99
C GLU A 175 8.05 -0.37 7.85
N LEU A 176 9.29 -0.26 8.33
CA LEU A 176 9.75 0.89 9.11
C LEU A 176 9.70 2.19 8.30
N ASN A 177 10.15 2.16 7.05
CA ASN A 177 10.09 3.32 6.16
C ASN A 177 8.64 3.77 5.92
N ASN A 178 7.71 2.82 5.69
CA ASN A 178 6.29 3.13 5.50
C ASN A 178 5.67 3.76 6.75
N LYS A 179 6.03 3.25 7.93
CA LYS A 179 5.58 3.83 9.20
C LYS A 179 6.11 5.25 9.40
N ILE A 180 7.42 5.45 9.18
CA ILE A 180 8.02 6.79 9.28
C ILE A 180 7.34 7.76 8.29
N ASN A 181 7.03 7.30 7.06
CA ASN A 181 6.32 8.12 6.09
C ASN A 181 4.91 8.51 6.55
N ALA A 182 4.17 7.59 7.17
CA ALA A 182 2.85 7.90 7.72
C ALA A 182 2.95 8.94 8.85
N ASP A 183 3.90 8.76 9.77
CA ASP A 183 4.14 9.68 10.89
C ASP A 183 4.56 11.08 10.38
N LEU A 184 5.46 11.15 9.37
CA LEU A 184 5.90 12.41 8.76
C LEU A 184 4.75 13.12 8.02
N GLU A 185 3.90 12.38 7.33
CA GLU A 185 2.73 12.95 6.63
C GLU A 185 1.73 13.54 7.62
N GLU A 186 1.41 12.82 8.71
CA GLU A 186 0.52 13.31 9.77
C GLU A 186 1.10 14.58 10.43
N MET A 187 2.39 14.56 10.74
CA MET A 187 3.10 15.71 11.32
C MET A 187 3.06 16.91 10.37
N ALA A 188 3.35 16.72 9.09
CA ALA A 188 3.33 17.80 8.12
C ALA A 188 1.94 18.42 7.94
N GLN A 189 0.90 17.59 7.90
CA GLN A 189 -0.49 18.10 7.83
C GLN A 189 -0.88 18.88 9.06
N ALA A 190 -0.49 18.42 10.26
CA ALA A 190 -0.74 19.14 11.50
C ALA A 190 -0.01 20.50 11.53
N ILE A 191 1.27 20.54 11.13
CA ILE A 191 2.04 21.79 11.02
C ILE A 191 1.41 22.71 9.97
N PHE A 192 1.03 22.18 8.80
CA PHE A 192 0.41 22.95 7.74
C PHE A 192 -0.89 23.61 8.21
N LYS A 193 -1.77 22.84 8.86
CA LYS A 193 -2.99 23.37 9.42
C LYS A 193 -2.71 24.47 10.46
N ASN A 194 -1.80 24.22 11.37
CA ASN A 194 -1.40 25.17 12.43
C ASN A 194 -0.87 26.49 11.85
N TRP A 195 -0.07 26.45 10.76
CA TRP A 195 0.58 27.62 10.17
C TRP A 195 -0.33 28.39 9.21
N PHE A 196 -1.01 27.68 8.30
CA PHE A 196 -1.66 28.26 7.12
C PHE A 196 -3.19 28.34 7.21
N VAL A 197 -3.77 27.67 8.21
CA VAL A 197 -5.22 27.66 8.44
C VAL A 197 -5.58 28.29 9.78
N ASP A 198 -4.89 27.88 10.84
CA ASP A 198 -5.15 28.37 12.21
C ASP A 198 -4.27 29.59 12.56
N PHE A 199 -3.19 29.85 11.81
CA PHE A 199 -2.23 30.96 11.99
C PHE A 199 -1.62 31.06 13.39
N GLU A 200 -1.49 29.92 14.09
CA GLU A 200 -1.04 29.86 15.50
C GLU A 200 0.32 30.54 15.76
N PRO A 201 1.37 30.35 14.89
CA PRO A 201 2.65 31.00 15.10
C PRO A 201 2.63 32.53 14.96
N PHE A 202 1.53 33.10 14.43
CA PHE A 202 1.40 34.51 14.10
C PHE A 202 0.43 35.27 15.03
N LYS A 203 -0.17 34.58 16.03
CA LYS A 203 -1.23 35.13 16.89
C LYS A 203 -0.84 36.40 17.65
N ASP A 204 0.44 36.56 17.98
CA ASP A 204 0.93 37.77 18.66
C ASP A 204 1.19 38.94 17.71
N GLY A 205 1.05 38.71 16.39
CA GLY A 205 1.20 39.72 15.36
C GLY A 205 -0.10 40.48 15.05
N LYS A 206 -0.03 41.35 14.05
CA LYS A 206 -1.22 42.03 13.54
C LYS A 206 -1.91 41.16 12.50
N PHE A 207 -3.22 41.27 12.47
CA PHE A 207 -4.08 40.62 11.49
C PHE A 207 -4.85 41.66 10.67
N VAL A 208 -5.15 41.32 9.44
CA VAL A 208 -5.94 42.10 8.50
C VAL A 208 -7.14 41.25 7.99
N ASP A 209 -8.24 41.96 7.69
CA ASP A 209 -9.43 41.30 7.13
C ASP A 209 -9.21 40.94 5.65
N SER A 210 -9.72 39.76 5.27
CA SER A 210 -9.58 39.22 3.93
C SER A 210 -10.75 38.31 3.53
N GLU A 211 -10.75 37.77 2.32
CA GLU A 211 -11.72 36.77 1.84
C GLU A 211 -11.66 35.46 2.61
N LEU A 212 -10.54 35.13 3.26
CA LEU A 212 -10.37 33.97 4.14
C LEU A 212 -10.66 34.30 5.62
N GLY A 213 -11.20 35.52 5.91
CA GLY A 213 -11.29 36.07 7.25
C GLY A 213 -9.99 36.75 7.67
N MET A 214 -9.69 36.75 8.96
CA MET A 214 -8.49 37.42 9.50
C MET A 214 -7.24 36.63 9.16
N ILE A 215 -6.31 37.23 8.39
CA ILE A 215 -5.01 36.66 8.05
C ILE A 215 -3.88 37.53 8.64
N PRO A 216 -2.65 37.01 8.85
CA PRO A 216 -1.52 37.83 9.31
C PRO A 216 -1.23 38.98 8.38
N GLU A 217 -0.84 40.13 8.95
CA GLU A 217 -0.45 41.32 8.18
C GLU A 217 0.73 40.98 7.24
N GLY A 218 0.62 41.42 5.97
CA GLY A 218 1.63 41.10 4.93
C GLY A 218 1.34 39.83 4.13
N TRP A 219 0.45 38.98 4.60
CA TRP A 219 0.00 37.84 3.81
C TRP A 219 -1.03 38.24 2.76
N LYS A 220 -1.20 37.40 1.75
CA LYS A 220 -2.16 37.62 0.64
C LYS A 220 -3.09 36.42 0.48
N VAL A 221 -4.29 36.69 -0.01
CA VAL A 221 -5.19 35.62 -0.48
C VAL A 221 -4.96 35.40 -1.97
N GLY A 222 -4.75 34.19 -2.36
CA GLY A 222 -4.66 33.76 -3.76
C GLY A 222 -5.56 32.56 -4.03
N ARG A 223 -5.38 31.93 -5.18
CA ARG A 223 -6.10 30.74 -5.64
C ARG A 223 -5.12 29.59 -5.90
N LEU A 224 -5.61 28.36 -5.84
CA LEU A 224 -4.76 27.19 -6.17
C LEU A 224 -4.12 27.33 -7.55
N THR A 225 -4.86 27.86 -8.52
CA THR A 225 -4.37 28.08 -9.90
C THR A 225 -3.37 29.23 -10.04
N GLU A 226 -3.22 30.08 -9.03
CA GLU A 226 -2.20 31.14 -8.97
C GLU A 226 -0.89 30.64 -8.38
N ILE A 227 -0.96 29.66 -7.49
CA ILE A 227 0.25 29.08 -6.87
C ILE A 227 0.81 27.87 -7.62
N ALA A 228 0.00 27.22 -8.48
CA ALA A 228 0.42 26.05 -9.24
C ALA A 228 -0.35 25.91 -10.57
N SER A 229 0.31 25.26 -11.53
CA SER A 229 -0.28 24.81 -12.78
C SER A 229 -0.79 23.37 -12.63
N TYR A 230 -2.02 23.14 -13.08
CA TYR A 230 -2.68 21.81 -13.08
C TYR A 230 -2.82 21.33 -14.52
N MET A 231 -1.84 20.58 -14.99
CA MET A 231 -1.76 20.11 -16.37
C MET A 231 -2.39 18.73 -16.51
N ASN A 232 -3.37 18.59 -17.42
CA ASN A 232 -3.97 17.29 -17.73
C ASN A 232 -2.99 16.36 -18.45
N GLY A 233 -3.07 15.08 -18.12
CA GLY A 233 -2.46 14.04 -18.93
C GLY A 233 -3.19 13.80 -20.25
N LEU A 234 -2.77 12.78 -20.97
CA LEU A 234 -3.26 12.40 -22.29
C LEU A 234 -4.15 11.17 -22.26
N ALA A 235 -5.01 11.03 -23.26
CA ALA A 235 -5.73 9.79 -23.55
C ALA A 235 -4.72 8.75 -24.09
N MET A 236 -4.00 8.06 -23.19
CA MET A 236 -2.82 7.24 -23.51
C MET A 236 -3.11 6.10 -24.48
N GLN A 237 -4.37 5.66 -24.60
CA GLN A 237 -4.79 4.72 -25.64
C GLN A 237 -4.58 5.24 -27.08
N LYS A 238 -4.38 6.54 -27.27
CA LYS A 238 -4.03 7.17 -28.56
C LYS A 238 -2.52 7.21 -28.83
N TYR A 239 -1.73 6.80 -27.86
CA TYR A 239 -0.27 6.77 -27.91
C TYR A 239 0.25 5.37 -27.56
N PRO A 240 -0.14 4.32 -28.32
CA PRO A 240 0.34 2.96 -28.05
C PRO A 240 1.85 2.89 -28.31
N PRO A 241 2.57 1.95 -27.67
CA PRO A 241 3.96 1.68 -27.99
C PRO A 241 4.10 1.29 -29.46
N GLU A 242 5.15 1.75 -30.12
CA GLU A 242 5.55 1.28 -31.44
C GLU A 242 6.29 -0.06 -31.34
N ASN A 243 6.26 -0.88 -32.41
CA ASN A 243 7.00 -2.13 -32.43
C ASN A 243 8.51 -1.86 -32.27
N ASN A 244 9.16 -2.54 -31.33
CA ASN A 244 10.57 -2.41 -30.93
C ASN A 244 10.94 -1.09 -30.21
N GLU A 245 9.96 -0.33 -29.74
CA GLU A 245 10.17 0.86 -28.95
C GLU A 245 10.19 0.54 -27.44
N ASP A 246 11.04 1.22 -26.68
CA ASP A 246 10.92 1.27 -25.22
C ASP A 246 9.59 1.95 -24.86
N SER A 247 8.83 1.35 -23.99
CA SER A 247 7.52 1.84 -23.62
C SER A 247 7.47 2.25 -22.15
N LEU A 248 6.63 3.24 -21.82
CA LEU A 248 6.37 3.67 -20.45
C LEU A 248 5.07 3.03 -19.93
N PRO A 249 5.02 2.65 -18.64
CA PRO A 249 3.75 2.30 -18.02
C PRO A 249 2.86 3.55 -17.93
N VAL A 250 1.55 3.36 -17.94
CA VAL A 250 0.58 4.44 -17.84
C VAL A 250 0.16 4.62 -16.38
N LEU A 251 0.40 5.82 -15.85
CA LEU A 251 -0.09 6.23 -14.54
C LEU A 251 -1.57 6.58 -14.64
N LYS A 252 -2.43 5.73 -14.06
CA LYS A 252 -3.86 5.95 -13.89
C LYS A 252 -4.19 6.11 -12.40
N ILE A 253 -5.46 6.29 -12.09
CA ILE A 253 -5.96 6.43 -10.70
C ILE A 253 -5.60 5.21 -9.85
N LYS A 254 -5.67 4.01 -10.42
CA LYS A 254 -5.30 2.74 -9.75
C LYS A 254 -3.83 2.76 -9.35
N GLU A 255 -2.94 3.07 -10.30
CA GLU A 255 -1.49 3.11 -10.10
C GLU A 255 -1.10 4.20 -9.09
N LEU A 256 -1.73 5.38 -9.17
CA LEU A 256 -1.53 6.45 -8.19
C LEU A 256 -1.91 6.00 -6.77
N GLY A 257 -3.08 5.34 -6.63
CA GLY A 257 -3.55 4.84 -5.34
C GLY A 257 -2.71 3.71 -4.74
N GLN A 258 -2.06 2.90 -5.57
CA GLN A 258 -1.17 1.82 -5.11
C GLN A 258 0.31 2.25 -4.98
N GLY A 259 0.70 3.41 -5.57
CA GLY A 259 2.04 3.98 -5.48
C GLY A 259 3.08 3.40 -6.46
N PHE A 260 2.68 2.51 -7.37
CA PHE A 260 3.56 1.89 -8.38
C PHE A 260 2.77 1.45 -9.61
N CYS A 261 3.48 1.25 -10.74
CA CYS A 261 2.94 0.60 -11.92
C CYS A 261 3.33 -0.89 -11.91
N GLY A 262 2.32 -1.77 -12.02
CA GLY A 262 2.52 -3.22 -12.04
C GLY A 262 2.74 -3.74 -13.47
N THR A 263 2.96 -5.06 -13.59
CA THR A 263 3.10 -5.74 -14.88
C THR A 263 1.80 -5.75 -15.69
N ASP A 264 0.66 -5.53 -15.02
CA ASP A 264 -0.67 -5.43 -15.59
C ASP A 264 -1.08 -3.98 -15.95
N SER A 265 -0.21 -2.99 -15.69
CA SER A 265 -0.47 -1.60 -16.07
C SER A 265 -0.38 -1.44 -17.59
N ASP A 266 -1.29 -0.64 -18.15
CA ASP A 266 -1.24 -0.28 -19.57
C ASP A 266 0.10 0.36 -19.91
N ARG A 267 0.45 0.30 -21.18
CA ARG A 267 1.70 0.90 -21.67
C ARG A 267 1.43 1.91 -22.77
N CYS A 268 2.28 2.92 -22.87
CA CYS A 268 2.24 3.95 -23.89
C CYS A 268 3.63 4.14 -24.53
N SER A 269 3.67 4.82 -25.66
CA SER A 269 4.91 5.24 -26.30
C SER A 269 5.76 6.12 -25.39
N CYS A 270 7.09 5.99 -25.47
CA CYS A 270 8.01 6.94 -24.83
C CYS A 270 8.10 8.28 -25.57
N ASN A 271 7.56 8.36 -26.80
CA ASN A 271 7.53 9.58 -27.65
C ASN A 271 6.33 10.50 -27.36
N ILE A 272 5.77 10.44 -26.14
CA ILE A 272 4.78 11.41 -25.67
C ILE A 272 5.46 12.75 -25.30
N LYS A 273 4.66 13.81 -25.19
CA LYS A 273 5.15 15.13 -24.73
C LYS A 273 5.85 15.01 -23.38
N ASP A 274 6.98 15.66 -23.22
CA ASP A 274 7.78 15.60 -21.97
C ASP A 274 6.98 16.07 -20.74
N GLU A 275 6.11 17.06 -20.92
CA GLU A 275 5.20 17.53 -19.87
C GLU A 275 4.28 16.43 -19.32
N CYS A 276 3.94 15.43 -20.16
CA CYS A 276 3.11 14.29 -19.78
C CYS A 276 3.91 13.09 -19.30
N LYS A 277 5.24 13.17 -19.28
CA LYS A 277 6.13 12.22 -18.61
C LYS A 277 6.19 12.54 -17.13
N ILE A 278 6.00 11.53 -16.33
CA ILE A 278 6.03 11.63 -14.87
C ILE A 278 7.28 10.97 -14.35
N HIS A 279 7.91 11.61 -13.41
CA HIS A 279 9.11 11.16 -12.74
C HIS A 279 8.92 11.12 -11.23
N ASN A 280 9.82 10.42 -10.54
CA ASN A 280 9.82 10.40 -9.09
C ASN A 280 9.92 11.81 -8.49
N GLY A 281 9.04 12.12 -7.56
CA GLY A 281 8.95 13.43 -6.93
C GLY A 281 7.95 14.38 -7.59
N ASP A 282 7.27 14.00 -8.67
CA ASP A 282 6.19 14.79 -9.26
C ASP A 282 4.92 14.71 -8.39
N VAL A 283 4.25 15.86 -8.23
CA VAL A 283 2.96 15.93 -7.54
C VAL A 283 1.85 15.62 -8.53
N ILE A 284 1.04 14.62 -8.19
CA ILE A 284 -0.07 14.15 -9.03
C ILE A 284 -1.39 14.29 -8.29
N PHE A 285 -2.38 14.80 -8.99
CA PHE A 285 -3.74 14.94 -8.49
C PHE A 285 -4.75 14.22 -9.39
N SER A 286 -5.46 13.25 -8.84
CA SER A 286 -6.61 12.61 -9.48
C SER A 286 -7.85 13.46 -9.28
N TRP A 287 -8.42 13.98 -10.39
CA TRP A 287 -9.57 14.89 -10.36
C TRP A 287 -10.91 14.23 -10.71
N SER A 288 -10.90 12.94 -11.03
CA SER A 288 -12.11 12.14 -11.33
C SER A 288 -12.07 10.75 -10.71
N GLY A 289 -13.22 10.15 -10.46
CA GLY A 289 -13.33 8.86 -9.79
C GLY A 289 -12.90 8.95 -8.34
N THR A 290 -11.83 8.25 -7.97
CA THR A 290 -11.22 8.42 -6.64
C THR A 290 -10.27 9.61 -6.66
N LEU A 291 -10.68 10.71 -6.02
CA LEU A 291 -9.84 11.90 -5.89
C LEU A 291 -8.71 11.62 -4.88
N LEU A 292 -7.49 11.90 -5.31
CA LEU A 292 -6.27 11.62 -4.54
C LEU A 292 -5.16 12.59 -4.95
N VAL A 293 -4.45 13.13 -3.99
CA VAL A 293 -3.23 13.94 -4.19
C VAL A 293 -2.05 13.21 -3.57
N ASP A 294 -1.02 12.95 -4.35
CA ASP A 294 0.21 12.31 -3.83
C ASP A 294 1.45 12.75 -4.62
N VAL A 295 2.62 12.53 -4.01
CA VAL A 295 3.92 12.67 -4.66
C VAL A 295 4.31 11.32 -5.24
N TRP A 296 4.45 11.24 -6.55
CA TRP A 296 4.77 9.99 -7.24
C TRP A 296 6.19 9.51 -6.95
N CYS A 297 6.35 8.21 -6.66
CA CYS A 297 7.64 7.57 -6.42
C CYS A 297 7.75 6.18 -7.09
N GLY A 298 6.89 5.90 -8.07
CA GLY A 298 6.79 4.60 -8.74
C GLY A 298 7.56 4.49 -10.07
N GLY A 299 8.54 5.37 -10.31
CA GLY A 299 9.34 5.39 -11.54
C GLY A 299 8.72 6.20 -12.68
N ASP A 300 9.36 6.16 -13.84
CA ASP A 300 8.93 6.92 -15.01
C ASP A 300 7.67 6.32 -15.63
N CYS A 301 6.71 7.19 -15.97
CA CYS A 301 5.42 6.76 -16.55
C CYS A 301 4.77 7.87 -17.38
N GLY A 302 3.75 7.50 -18.17
CA GLY A 302 2.93 8.43 -18.94
C GLY A 302 1.66 8.82 -18.18
N LEU A 303 1.33 10.10 -18.10
CA LEU A 303 0.22 10.66 -17.34
C LEU A 303 -1.12 10.48 -18.07
N ASN A 304 -2.05 9.73 -17.47
CA ASN A 304 -3.38 9.53 -18.01
C ASN A 304 -4.25 10.82 -17.89
N GLN A 305 -5.20 10.98 -18.82
CA GLN A 305 -6.09 12.14 -18.92
C GLN A 305 -6.93 12.46 -17.68
N HIS A 306 -7.10 11.52 -16.75
CA HIS A 306 -7.86 11.68 -15.51
C HIS A 306 -7.03 12.18 -14.34
N LEU A 307 -5.77 12.49 -14.58
CA LEU A 307 -4.83 13.00 -13.62
C LEU A 307 -4.27 14.36 -14.06
N PHE A 308 -3.97 15.21 -13.07
CA PHE A 308 -3.15 16.39 -13.24
C PHE A 308 -1.71 16.13 -12.77
N LYS A 309 -0.73 16.61 -13.51
CA LYS A 309 0.59 16.96 -12.99
C LYS A 309 0.52 18.37 -12.42
N VAL A 310 0.89 18.53 -11.16
CA VAL A 310 0.86 19.82 -10.46
C VAL A 310 2.28 20.35 -10.34
N THR A 311 2.53 21.53 -10.87
CA THR A 311 3.85 22.17 -10.89
C THR A 311 3.75 23.65 -10.57
N SER A 312 4.84 24.26 -10.09
CA SER A 312 4.98 25.69 -9.94
C SER A 312 6.41 26.12 -10.24
N ASN A 313 6.57 27.31 -10.80
CA ASN A 313 7.88 27.96 -10.95
C ASN A 313 8.17 28.93 -9.81
N ASP A 314 7.12 29.42 -9.15
CA ASP A 314 7.20 30.52 -8.19
C ASP A 314 7.11 30.04 -6.73
N TYR A 315 6.55 28.84 -6.52
CA TYR A 315 6.32 28.31 -5.17
C TYR A 315 6.98 26.94 -4.97
N PRO A 316 7.49 26.66 -3.76
CA PRO A 316 8.11 25.37 -3.46
C PRO A 316 7.09 24.21 -3.48
N LYS A 317 7.56 23.02 -3.80
CA LYS A 317 6.73 21.81 -3.99
C LYS A 317 5.81 21.53 -2.82
N TRP A 318 6.33 21.58 -1.60
CA TRP A 318 5.55 21.31 -0.40
C TRP A 318 4.35 22.27 -0.29
N PHE A 319 4.47 23.54 -0.72
CA PHE A 319 3.43 24.56 -0.57
C PHE A 319 2.20 24.22 -1.41
N TYR A 320 2.36 24.01 -2.72
CA TYR A 320 1.23 23.67 -3.58
C TYR A 320 0.74 22.23 -3.36
N TYR A 321 1.60 21.30 -2.91
CA TYR A 321 1.20 19.95 -2.52
C TYR A 321 0.24 19.97 -1.34
N TYR A 322 0.61 20.62 -0.23
CA TYR A 322 -0.23 20.64 0.97
C TYR A 322 -1.48 21.51 0.79
N TRP A 323 -1.44 22.62 0.04
CA TRP A 323 -2.65 23.35 -0.28
C TRP A 323 -3.62 22.54 -1.14
N THR A 324 -3.16 21.84 -2.17
CA THR A 324 -4.01 20.94 -2.97
C THR A 324 -4.62 19.84 -2.09
N LYS A 325 -3.83 19.30 -1.16
CA LYS A 325 -4.26 18.27 -0.23
C LYS A 325 -5.24 18.79 0.82
N HIS A 326 -5.08 20.03 1.27
CA HIS A 326 -6.03 20.69 2.17
C HIS A 326 -7.44 20.78 1.59
N HIS A 327 -7.55 21.17 0.32
CA HIS A 327 -8.83 21.26 -0.38
C HIS A 327 -9.40 19.91 -0.84
N LEU A 328 -8.65 18.81 -0.71
CA LEU A 328 -9.05 17.51 -1.25
C LEU A 328 -10.40 17.03 -0.69
N GLN A 329 -10.67 17.24 0.61
CA GLN A 329 -11.92 16.80 1.23
C GLN A 329 -13.13 17.59 0.66
N GLU A 330 -12.99 18.87 0.47
CA GLU A 330 -14.00 19.70 -0.18
C GLU A 330 -14.26 19.24 -1.63
N PHE A 331 -13.20 18.98 -2.40
CA PHE A 331 -13.32 18.43 -3.75
C PHE A 331 -14.01 17.08 -3.79
N ILE A 332 -13.77 16.20 -2.79
CA ILE A 332 -14.46 14.90 -2.64
C ILE A 332 -15.96 15.14 -2.40
N HIS A 333 -16.35 16.11 -1.57
CA HIS A 333 -17.76 16.44 -1.34
C HIS A 333 -18.41 16.97 -2.62
N ILE A 334 -17.79 17.91 -3.30
CA ILE A 334 -18.29 18.44 -4.59
C ILE A 334 -18.46 17.34 -5.64
N ALA A 335 -17.50 16.43 -5.72
CA ALA A 335 -17.58 15.30 -6.66
C ALA A 335 -18.72 14.32 -6.33
N LYS A 336 -18.99 14.06 -5.04
CA LYS A 336 -20.10 13.21 -4.59
C LYS A 336 -21.47 13.82 -4.86
N ASP A 337 -21.63 15.09 -4.59
CA ASP A 337 -22.93 15.80 -4.74
C ASP A 337 -23.38 15.89 -6.21
N LYS A 338 -22.45 15.85 -7.14
CA LYS A 338 -22.70 15.94 -8.60
C LYS A 338 -22.69 14.60 -9.33
N ALA A 339 -22.49 13.49 -8.61
CA ALA A 339 -22.27 12.17 -9.24
C ALA A 339 -23.59 11.46 -9.55
N VAL A 340 -23.92 11.29 -10.84
CA VAL A 340 -24.88 10.30 -11.30
C VAL A 340 -24.17 8.97 -11.64
N THR A 341 -22.88 9.00 -12.05
CA THR A 341 -22.09 7.82 -12.41
C THR A 341 -20.65 7.88 -11.91
N MET A 342 -19.90 8.94 -12.20
CA MET A 342 -18.51 9.10 -11.80
C MET A 342 -18.26 10.53 -11.34
N GLY A 343 -18.02 10.71 -10.05
CA GLY A 343 -17.73 12.04 -9.48
C GLY A 343 -16.46 12.64 -10.08
N HIS A 344 -16.48 13.93 -10.38
CA HIS A 344 -15.32 14.68 -10.83
C HIS A 344 -15.43 16.14 -10.44
N ILE A 345 -14.30 16.82 -10.33
CA ILE A 345 -14.26 18.28 -10.20
C ILE A 345 -14.03 18.94 -11.55
N LYS A 346 -14.44 20.20 -11.66
CA LYS A 346 -14.17 21.04 -12.81
C LYS A 346 -13.00 21.98 -12.49
N ARG A 347 -12.36 22.53 -13.53
CA ARG A 347 -11.26 23.47 -13.37
C ARG A 347 -11.65 24.72 -12.56
N GLY A 348 -12.91 25.18 -12.68
CA GLY A 348 -13.45 26.29 -11.89
C GLY A 348 -13.37 26.06 -10.37
N HIS A 349 -13.46 24.82 -9.90
CA HIS A 349 -13.34 24.54 -8.45
C HIS A 349 -11.89 24.77 -7.95
N LEU A 350 -10.87 24.61 -8.82
CA LEU A 350 -9.49 24.96 -8.49
C LEU A 350 -9.29 26.49 -8.48
N GLU A 351 -10.00 27.20 -9.36
CA GLU A 351 -10.00 28.66 -9.45
C GLU A 351 -10.76 29.32 -8.29
N GLU A 352 -11.71 28.61 -7.67
CA GLU A 352 -12.46 29.04 -6.49
C GLU A 352 -11.74 28.74 -5.17
N ALA A 353 -10.83 27.74 -5.16
CA ALA A 353 -10.14 27.27 -3.96
C ALA A 353 -9.09 28.29 -3.49
N MET A 354 -9.38 28.95 -2.37
CA MET A 354 -8.55 30.01 -1.80
C MET A 354 -7.38 29.47 -1.00
N VAL A 355 -6.27 30.17 -1.06
CA VAL A 355 -5.03 29.85 -0.34
C VAL A 355 -4.48 31.11 0.34
N ALA A 356 -3.95 30.96 1.56
CA ALA A 356 -3.22 32.02 2.23
C ALA A 356 -1.75 31.95 1.79
N ILE A 357 -1.25 33.01 1.19
CA ILE A 357 0.12 33.13 0.70
C ILE A 357 0.89 34.00 1.69
N PRO A 358 1.91 33.45 2.39
CA PRO A 358 2.70 34.20 3.35
C PRO A 358 3.60 35.24 2.69
N ASP A 359 4.11 36.15 3.49
CA ASP A 359 5.23 37.01 3.09
C ASP A 359 6.52 36.17 2.93
N ASP A 360 7.54 36.76 2.30
CA ASP A 360 8.79 36.06 1.97
C ASP A 360 9.50 35.50 3.23
N VAL A 361 9.47 36.20 4.35
CA VAL A 361 10.11 35.77 5.60
C VAL A 361 9.39 34.58 6.21
N SER A 362 8.07 34.60 6.18
CA SER A 362 7.25 33.50 6.69
C SER A 362 7.32 32.29 5.75
N MET A 363 7.40 32.51 4.43
CA MET A 363 7.61 31.45 3.43
C MET A 363 8.97 30.75 3.63
N GLU A 364 10.04 31.51 3.88
CA GLU A 364 11.37 30.94 4.10
C GLU A 364 11.41 30.08 5.38
N LYS A 365 10.85 30.59 6.49
CA LYS A 365 10.71 29.81 7.72
C LYS A 365 9.90 28.52 7.53
N ALA A 366 8.80 28.61 6.80
CA ALA A 366 8.00 27.42 6.48
C ALA A 366 8.79 26.44 5.60
N HIS A 367 9.55 26.95 4.61
CA HIS A 367 10.38 26.12 3.76
C HIS A 367 11.42 25.30 4.55
N GLU A 368 12.05 25.89 5.54
CA GLU A 368 12.99 25.20 6.43
C GLU A 368 12.33 24.03 7.20
N LEU A 369 11.02 24.10 7.46
CA LEU A 369 10.27 23.04 8.14
C LEU A 369 9.78 21.97 7.15
N PHE A 370 9.15 22.37 6.06
CA PHE A 370 8.42 21.46 5.18
C PHE A 370 9.30 20.74 4.16
N GLU A 371 10.31 21.41 3.61
CA GLU A 371 11.16 20.82 2.58
C GLU A 371 11.93 19.59 3.08
N PRO A 372 12.54 19.59 4.29
CA PRO A 372 13.18 18.39 4.82
C PRO A 372 12.20 17.22 5.04
N ILE A 373 10.97 17.52 5.47
CA ILE A 373 9.93 16.49 5.68
C ILE A 373 9.55 15.85 4.35
N LEU A 374 9.19 16.65 3.35
CA LEU A 374 8.78 16.16 2.04
C LEU A 374 9.92 15.39 1.33
N SER A 375 11.13 15.96 1.34
CA SER A 375 12.32 15.31 0.79
C SER A 375 12.63 13.98 1.48
N LYS A 376 12.46 13.90 2.81
CA LYS A 376 12.63 12.65 3.56
C LYS A 376 11.58 11.61 3.19
N MET A 377 10.33 12.01 3.05
CA MET A 377 9.23 11.13 2.63
C MET A 377 9.49 10.53 1.25
N ILE A 378 9.91 11.35 0.27
CA ILE A 378 10.27 10.89 -1.06
C ILE A 378 11.44 9.90 -1.00
N SER A 379 12.50 10.23 -0.26
CA SER A 379 13.68 9.39 -0.12
C SER A 379 13.35 8.01 0.46
N LEU A 380 12.50 7.94 1.50
CA LEU A 380 12.08 6.70 2.13
C LEU A 380 11.20 5.83 1.20
N ARG A 381 10.31 6.46 0.41
CA ARG A 381 9.52 5.74 -0.60
C ARG A 381 10.40 5.14 -1.70
N LEU A 382 11.39 5.89 -2.18
CA LEU A 382 12.37 5.40 -3.16
C LEU A 382 13.25 4.28 -2.60
N GLU A 383 13.67 4.39 -1.34
CA GLU A 383 14.40 3.33 -0.65
C GLU A 383 13.54 2.06 -0.56
N SER A 384 12.29 2.17 -0.15
CA SER A 384 11.35 1.05 -0.06
C SER A 384 11.13 0.37 -1.41
N SER A 385 11.02 1.14 -2.51
CA SER A 385 10.91 0.60 -3.86
C SER A 385 12.14 -0.20 -4.26
N ARG A 386 13.36 0.32 -3.98
CA ARG A 386 14.62 -0.40 -4.24
C ARG A 386 14.75 -1.67 -3.42
N LEU A 387 14.40 -1.62 -2.14
CA LEU A 387 14.43 -2.78 -1.24
C LEU A 387 13.42 -3.85 -1.69
N SER A 388 12.23 -3.47 -2.14
CA SER A 388 11.24 -4.39 -2.71
C SER A 388 11.78 -5.08 -3.97
N THR A 389 12.37 -4.31 -4.90
CA THR A 389 12.99 -4.87 -6.11
C THR A 389 14.13 -5.84 -5.76
N LEU A 390 14.97 -5.48 -4.80
CA LEU A 390 16.07 -6.33 -4.34
C LEU A 390 15.54 -7.64 -3.74
N ARG A 391 14.56 -7.56 -2.83
CA ARG A 391 13.89 -8.72 -2.22
C ARG A 391 13.30 -9.63 -3.29
N ASP A 392 12.55 -9.08 -4.24
CA ASP A 392 11.84 -9.84 -5.27
C ASP A 392 12.82 -10.49 -6.27
N THR A 393 14.01 -9.91 -6.44
CA THR A 393 15.11 -10.49 -7.23
C THR A 393 15.83 -11.61 -6.46
N LEU A 394 16.08 -11.41 -5.16
CA LEU A 394 16.79 -12.38 -4.32
C LEU A 394 15.92 -13.60 -3.97
N LEU A 395 14.63 -13.39 -3.74
CA LEU A 395 13.71 -14.44 -3.28
C LEU A 395 13.76 -15.73 -4.15
N PRO A 396 13.55 -15.69 -5.48
CA PRO A 396 13.59 -16.91 -6.28
C PRO A 396 14.98 -17.56 -6.29
N ARG A 397 16.05 -16.79 -6.29
CA ARG A 397 17.44 -17.27 -6.35
C ARG A 397 17.90 -17.92 -5.04
N LEU A 398 17.44 -17.39 -3.89
CA LEU A 398 17.67 -17.98 -2.58
C LEU A 398 16.82 -19.24 -2.38
N MET A 399 15.57 -19.24 -2.86
CA MET A 399 14.65 -20.38 -2.73
C MET A 399 15.00 -21.56 -3.67
N SER A 400 15.72 -21.31 -4.75
CA SER A 400 16.21 -22.36 -5.66
C SER A 400 17.61 -22.88 -5.29
N GLY A 401 18.31 -22.21 -4.36
CA GLY A 401 19.70 -22.53 -4.04
C GLY A 401 20.72 -22.04 -5.08
N GLU A 402 20.29 -21.17 -6.02
CA GLU A 402 21.20 -20.52 -7.01
C GLU A 402 22.22 -19.62 -6.31
N ILE A 403 21.80 -18.97 -5.21
CA ILE A 403 22.67 -18.17 -4.36
C ILE A 403 22.78 -18.86 -3.00
N GLU A 404 24.01 -19.06 -2.58
CA GLU A 404 24.32 -19.52 -1.22
C GLU A 404 24.48 -18.34 -0.27
N VAL A 405 23.99 -18.51 0.96
CA VAL A 405 24.18 -17.52 2.02
C VAL A 405 25.54 -17.72 2.69
N PRO A 406 26.29 -16.65 2.97
CA PRO A 406 27.56 -16.78 3.68
C PRO A 406 27.36 -17.35 5.09
N GLU A 407 28.39 -18.03 5.58
CA GLU A 407 28.44 -18.60 6.93
C GLU A 407 28.34 -17.52 8.03
#